data_877bf51e1609c1904cb67b9b6d8d2aef
#
_entry.id   877bf51e1609c1904cb67b9b6d8d2aef
#
_cell.length_a   1.000
_cell.length_b   1.000
_cell.length_c   1.000
_cell.angle_alpha   90.00
_cell.angle_beta   90.00
_cell.angle_gamma   90.00
#
_symmetry.space_group_name_H-M   'P 1'
#
loop_
_entity.id
_entity.type
_entity.pdbx_description
1 polymer ?
#
loop_
_entity_poly.entity_id
_entity_poly.type
_entity_poly.pdbx_seq_one_letter_code
_entity_poly.pdbx_strand_id
1 'polypeptide(L)'
;MADHFMELLCPAGNMDKLKMAIRYGADAVYCAGKRFGLRAGNSNFSDEELKEAVQFVHEHGKKIHVTCNIIPHNEDFEGLEDYLKFLESIGVDAIIVADMGIFSLAKRVAPGLELHVSTQASTTNWHTVQMWKELGAARVVAAREVSVADLKEMKKHVDIEIESFVHGSMCISYSGRCLLSNYMTGTRDANRGQCSQSCRWKYSIVESNRPGEYYPIEEDEHGTYIFNSKDLCLIHRIPELYEAGIDSLKIEGRMKSVHYCATVAKVYRTAIDTYLKERENWYVRPEWIAELEKISHRPYTDGFANGRPDESAQNYGKSTNTQTHDFIGLVLGYNDEEKYVDLEQRNNFKVGDKVEFCQPKGELVEAVIEKMTDEDGNPIDVAPHAQMKVRLYMDTKLEPYSMMRRECKVKAE
;
A
#
# COMPACT_ATOMS: atom_id res chain seq x y z
N MET A 1 -17.07 6.91 24.71
CA MET A 1 -16.77 5.60 24.14
C MET A 1 -15.44 5.17 24.72
N ALA A 2 -15.26 3.88 25.03
CA ALA A 2 -13.94 3.40 25.46
C ALA A 2 -12.95 3.58 24.31
N ASP A 3 -11.71 3.96 24.63
CA ASP A 3 -10.65 4.07 23.65
C ASP A 3 -10.39 2.69 23.04
N HIS A 4 -10.57 2.54 21.73
CA HIS A 4 -10.21 1.33 21.03
C HIS A 4 -8.94 1.55 20.22
N PHE A 5 -8.17 0.49 20.04
CA PHE A 5 -6.97 0.51 19.21
C PHE A 5 -7.36 0.49 17.73
N MET A 6 -6.83 1.43 16.96
CA MET A 6 -7.00 1.49 15.51
C MET A 6 -5.69 1.10 14.84
N GLU A 7 -5.64 -0.09 14.28
CA GLU A 7 -4.47 -0.65 13.60
C GLU A 7 -4.21 0.07 12.28
N LEU A 8 -2.96 0.36 11.97
CA LEU A 8 -2.51 0.77 10.65
C LEU A 8 -1.85 -0.41 9.94
N LEU A 9 -2.51 -0.97 8.93
CA LEU A 9 -2.05 -2.10 8.15
C LEU A 9 -1.45 -1.64 6.82
N CYS A 10 -0.14 -1.87 6.65
CA CYS A 10 0.60 -1.41 5.47
C CYS A 10 1.03 -2.55 4.54
N PRO A 11 1.16 -2.27 3.23
CA PRO A 11 1.59 -3.27 2.25
C PRO A 11 3.11 -3.52 2.34
N ALA A 12 3.51 -4.79 2.17
CA ALA A 12 4.90 -5.19 2.05
C ALA A 12 5.08 -6.11 0.84
N GLY A 13 5.60 -5.58 -0.26
CA GLY A 13 5.87 -6.35 -1.47
C GLY A 13 7.22 -7.07 -1.45
N ASN A 14 8.15 -6.65 -0.59
CA ASN A 14 9.44 -7.28 -0.34
C ASN A 14 9.98 -6.85 1.04
N MET A 15 11.14 -7.38 1.45
CA MET A 15 11.74 -7.13 2.75
C MET A 15 12.05 -5.64 2.99
N ASP A 16 12.54 -4.89 1.99
CA ASP A 16 12.82 -3.46 2.14
C ASP A 16 11.55 -2.66 2.48
N LYS A 17 10.45 -2.92 1.74
CA LYS A 17 9.16 -2.27 1.99
C LYS A 17 8.59 -2.63 3.35
N LEU A 18 8.76 -3.89 3.77
CA LEU A 18 8.36 -4.37 5.09
C LEU A 18 9.10 -3.61 6.20
N LYS A 19 10.43 -3.57 6.14
CA LYS A 19 11.27 -2.88 7.11
C LYS A 19 10.91 -1.40 7.20
N MET A 20 10.69 -0.76 6.05
CA MET A 20 10.29 0.66 6.00
C MET A 20 8.88 0.88 6.57
N ALA A 21 7.89 0.07 6.19
CA ALA A 21 6.53 0.21 6.71
C ALA A 21 6.51 0.13 8.25
N ILE A 22 7.16 -0.88 8.84
CA ILE A 22 7.24 -1.06 10.29
C ILE A 22 7.94 0.13 10.97
N ARG A 23 9.08 0.56 10.46
CA ARG A 23 9.84 1.68 11.06
C ARG A 23 9.10 3.02 10.94
N TYR A 24 8.31 3.21 9.90
CA TYR A 24 7.54 4.43 9.65
C TYR A 24 6.13 4.41 10.28
N GLY A 25 5.82 3.41 11.12
CA GLY A 25 4.67 3.45 12.00
C GLY A 25 3.53 2.51 11.69
N ALA A 26 3.72 1.52 10.81
CA ALA A 26 2.74 0.44 10.65
C ALA A 26 2.63 -0.40 11.93
N ASP A 27 1.41 -0.78 12.30
CA ASP A 27 1.14 -1.72 13.39
C ASP A 27 1.11 -3.16 12.90
N ALA A 28 0.75 -3.33 11.63
CA ALA A 28 0.81 -4.60 10.96
C ALA A 28 1.21 -4.42 9.49
N VAL A 29 1.76 -5.48 8.90
CA VAL A 29 2.05 -5.52 7.46
C VAL A 29 1.36 -6.70 6.81
N TYR A 30 0.97 -6.55 5.54
CA TYR A 30 0.49 -7.66 4.75
C TYR A 30 1.39 -7.90 3.54
N CYS A 31 1.72 -9.16 3.31
CA CYS A 31 2.59 -9.61 2.23
C CYS A 31 2.02 -10.83 1.52
N ALA A 32 2.74 -11.37 0.56
CA ALA A 32 2.41 -12.63 -0.11
C ALA A 32 3.65 -13.49 -0.28
N GLY A 33 3.49 -14.79 -0.10
CA GLY A 33 4.45 -15.77 -0.60
C GLY A 33 4.39 -15.90 -2.13
N LYS A 34 5.32 -16.66 -2.70
CA LYS A 34 5.36 -16.95 -4.13
C LYS A 34 4.17 -17.78 -4.62
N ARG A 35 3.44 -18.42 -3.70
CA ARG A 35 2.28 -19.27 -3.97
C ARG A 35 1.01 -18.69 -3.34
N PHE A 36 -0.14 -18.98 -3.91
CA PHE A 36 -1.50 -18.74 -3.38
C PHE A 36 -1.90 -17.29 -3.12
N GLY A 37 -1.02 -16.32 -3.36
CA GLY A 37 -1.31 -14.90 -3.23
C GLY A 37 -1.62 -14.23 -4.57
N LEU A 38 -2.49 -13.22 -4.55
CA LEU A 38 -2.67 -12.35 -5.71
C LEU A 38 -1.37 -11.57 -6.00
N ARG A 39 -1.11 -11.32 -7.30
CA ARG A 39 0.08 -10.67 -7.83
C ARG A 39 1.33 -11.57 -7.78
N ALA A 40 1.27 -12.65 -8.57
CA ALA A 40 2.39 -13.56 -8.85
C ALA A 40 3.48 -12.84 -9.70
N GLY A 41 4.20 -11.91 -9.09
CA GLY A 41 5.35 -11.22 -9.69
C GLY A 41 6.61 -11.49 -8.89
N ASN A 42 7.78 -11.14 -9.44
CA ASN A 42 9.12 -11.40 -8.87
C ASN A 42 9.38 -10.77 -7.48
N SER A 43 8.42 -10.06 -6.89
CA SER A 43 8.57 -9.36 -5.62
C SER A 43 7.85 -10.02 -4.43
N ASN A 44 7.35 -11.27 -4.57
CA ASN A 44 6.76 -11.99 -3.45
C ASN A 44 7.83 -12.73 -2.66
N PHE A 45 7.59 -12.93 -1.37
CA PHE A 45 8.54 -13.56 -0.44
C PHE A 45 8.73 -15.06 -0.72
N SER A 46 9.97 -15.52 -0.70
CA SER A 46 10.28 -16.95 -0.57
C SER A 46 9.93 -17.45 0.83
N ASP A 47 9.96 -18.76 1.04
CA ASP A 47 9.67 -19.36 2.34
C ASP A 47 10.72 -18.93 3.39
N GLU A 48 11.99 -18.75 2.99
CA GLU A 48 13.07 -18.23 3.82
C GLU A 48 12.88 -16.75 4.16
N GLU A 49 12.54 -15.93 3.15
CA GLU A 49 12.24 -14.53 3.34
C GLU A 49 11.00 -14.30 4.23
N LEU A 50 9.99 -15.20 4.19
CA LEU A 50 8.85 -15.15 5.10
C LEU A 50 9.27 -15.40 6.55
N LYS A 51 10.17 -16.36 6.81
CA LYS A 51 10.71 -16.60 8.16
C LYS A 51 11.43 -15.35 8.70
N GLU A 52 12.31 -14.75 7.88
CA GLU A 52 13.00 -13.51 8.24
C GLU A 52 12.01 -12.36 8.49
N ALA A 53 10.98 -12.26 7.65
CA ALA A 53 9.95 -11.23 7.76
C ALA A 53 9.16 -11.36 9.08
N VAL A 54 8.70 -12.57 9.42
CA VAL A 54 7.99 -12.84 10.69
C VAL A 54 8.86 -12.48 11.88
N GLN A 55 10.11 -12.96 11.90
CA GLN A 55 11.04 -12.65 12.98
C GLN A 55 11.23 -11.14 13.13
N PHE A 56 11.53 -10.42 12.04
CA PHE A 56 11.74 -8.98 12.08
C PHE A 56 10.52 -8.22 12.59
N VAL A 57 9.32 -8.58 12.13
CA VAL A 57 8.07 -7.92 12.52
C VAL A 57 7.78 -8.15 14.01
N HIS A 58 7.95 -9.38 14.49
CA HIS A 58 7.74 -9.73 15.91
C HIS A 58 8.79 -9.10 16.83
N GLU A 59 10.06 -8.97 16.42
CA GLU A 59 11.10 -8.24 17.16
C GLU A 59 10.72 -6.76 17.40
N HIS A 60 9.86 -6.19 16.52
CA HIS A 60 9.33 -4.84 16.66
C HIS A 60 7.96 -4.79 17.37
N GLY A 61 7.45 -5.92 17.88
CA GLY A 61 6.15 -6.03 18.56
C GLY A 61 4.97 -5.77 17.62
N LYS A 62 5.10 -6.09 16.32
CA LYS A 62 4.11 -5.85 15.27
C LYS A 62 3.59 -7.17 14.71
N LYS A 63 2.55 -7.11 13.84
CA LYS A 63 1.90 -8.28 13.23
C LYS A 63 2.18 -8.40 11.74
N ILE A 64 2.17 -9.64 11.23
CA ILE A 64 2.33 -9.95 9.82
C ILE A 64 1.20 -10.84 9.31
N HIS A 65 0.54 -10.39 8.23
CA HIS A 65 -0.56 -11.11 7.61
C HIS A 65 -0.15 -11.57 6.20
N VAL A 66 -0.36 -12.85 5.90
CA VAL A 66 0.00 -13.42 4.59
C VAL A 66 -1.24 -13.62 3.74
N THR A 67 -1.22 -13.12 2.50
CA THR A 67 -2.35 -13.27 1.58
C THR A 67 -2.38 -14.65 0.95
N CYS A 68 -3.51 -15.37 1.10
CA CYS A 68 -3.88 -16.61 0.40
C CYS A 68 -5.21 -16.37 -0.33
N ASN A 69 -5.29 -15.31 -1.13
CA ASN A 69 -6.55 -14.72 -1.58
C ASN A 69 -6.75 -14.76 -3.10
N ILE A 70 -6.13 -15.72 -3.78
CA ILE A 70 -6.48 -16.03 -5.17
C ILE A 70 -7.93 -16.55 -5.24
N ILE A 71 -8.54 -16.51 -6.42
CA ILE A 71 -9.71 -17.32 -6.73
C ILE A 71 -9.18 -18.65 -7.30
N PRO A 72 -9.18 -19.73 -6.48
CA PRO A 72 -8.50 -20.97 -6.82
C PRO A 72 -9.36 -21.80 -7.78
N HIS A 73 -8.68 -22.57 -8.62
CA HIS A 73 -9.22 -23.73 -9.30
C HIS A 73 -8.78 -25.01 -8.58
N ASN A 74 -9.33 -26.17 -8.98
CA ASN A 74 -9.04 -27.44 -8.28
C ASN A 74 -7.55 -27.76 -8.18
N GLU A 75 -6.76 -27.43 -9.20
CA GLU A 75 -5.31 -27.64 -9.26
C GLU A 75 -4.53 -26.76 -8.26
N ASP A 76 -5.08 -25.61 -7.88
CA ASP A 76 -4.43 -24.69 -6.94
C ASP A 76 -4.45 -25.20 -5.49
N PHE A 77 -5.20 -26.24 -5.19
CA PHE A 77 -5.18 -26.89 -3.86
C PHE A 77 -4.00 -27.83 -3.65
N GLU A 78 -3.27 -28.18 -4.70
CA GLU A 78 -2.07 -28.99 -4.57
C GLU A 78 -0.98 -28.25 -3.79
N GLY A 79 -0.51 -28.85 -2.70
CA GLY A 79 0.49 -28.27 -1.79
C GLY A 79 -0.01 -27.13 -0.90
N LEU A 80 -1.30 -26.74 -0.97
CA LEU A 80 -1.86 -25.68 -0.13
C LEU A 80 -1.88 -26.07 1.35
N GLU A 81 -2.21 -27.31 1.67
CA GLU A 81 -2.22 -27.81 3.05
C GLU A 81 -0.85 -27.68 3.72
N ASP A 82 0.22 -28.10 3.03
CA ASP A 82 1.58 -27.99 3.54
C ASP A 82 2.00 -26.52 3.70
N TYR A 83 1.58 -25.68 2.77
CA TYR A 83 1.87 -24.25 2.86
C TYR A 83 1.17 -23.58 4.05
N LEU A 84 -0.09 -23.90 4.34
CA LEU A 84 -0.82 -23.38 5.50
C LEU A 84 -0.17 -23.83 6.82
N LYS A 85 0.20 -25.10 6.93
CA LYS A 85 0.96 -25.63 8.09
C LYS A 85 2.33 -24.94 8.23
N PHE A 86 3.00 -24.67 7.12
CA PHE A 86 4.25 -23.92 7.11
C PHE A 86 4.05 -22.51 7.66
N LEU A 87 3.05 -21.75 7.19
CA LEU A 87 2.76 -20.40 7.69
C LEU A 87 2.48 -20.38 9.21
N GLU A 88 1.69 -21.34 9.69
CA GLU A 88 1.46 -21.51 11.13
C GLU A 88 2.76 -21.79 11.89
N SER A 89 3.59 -22.71 11.37
CA SER A 89 4.84 -23.15 12.02
C SER A 89 5.88 -22.05 12.16
N ILE A 90 5.90 -21.06 11.26
CA ILE A 90 6.81 -19.91 11.33
C ILE A 90 6.23 -18.74 12.11
N GLY A 91 4.98 -18.86 12.61
CA GLY A 91 4.36 -17.86 13.47
C GLY A 91 3.70 -16.69 12.74
N VAL A 92 3.20 -16.88 11.50
CA VAL A 92 2.36 -15.88 10.84
C VAL A 92 1.13 -15.61 11.70
N ASP A 93 0.78 -14.34 11.93
CA ASP A 93 -0.34 -13.97 12.82
C ASP A 93 -1.70 -14.27 12.17
N ALA A 94 -1.84 -13.95 10.88
CA ALA A 94 -3.09 -14.18 10.15
C ALA A 94 -2.87 -14.48 8.67
N ILE A 95 -3.82 -15.19 8.06
CA ILE A 95 -3.93 -15.29 6.60
C ILE A 95 -5.16 -14.53 6.08
N ILE A 96 -4.99 -13.87 4.94
CA ILE A 96 -6.07 -13.14 4.27
C ILE A 96 -6.61 -14.00 3.13
N VAL A 97 -7.87 -14.46 3.25
CA VAL A 97 -8.48 -15.48 2.39
C VAL A 97 -9.75 -14.96 1.73
N ALA A 98 -9.97 -15.29 0.47
CA ALA A 98 -11.18 -14.91 -0.27
C ALA A 98 -12.11 -16.09 -0.55
N ASP A 99 -11.54 -17.27 -0.72
CA ASP A 99 -12.25 -18.48 -1.12
C ASP A 99 -12.67 -19.33 0.09
N MET A 100 -13.92 -19.81 0.09
CA MET A 100 -14.47 -20.60 1.18
C MET A 100 -13.80 -21.98 1.32
N GLY A 101 -13.29 -22.55 0.23
CA GLY A 101 -12.56 -23.81 0.24
C GLY A 101 -11.21 -23.66 0.93
N ILE A 102 -10.46 -22.59 0.60
CA ILE A 102 -9.20 -22.25 1.30
C ILE A 102 -9.49 -21.95 2.77
N PHE A 103 -10.54 -21.17 3.08
CA PHE A 103 -10.95 -20.85 4.44
C PHE A 103 -11.22 -22.10 5.27
N SER A 104 -12.04 -23.02 4.74
CA SER A 104 -12.40 -24.28 5.40
C SER A 104 -11.18 -25.18 5.59
N LEU A 105 -10.28 -25.26 4.60
CA LEU A 105 -9.05 -26.02 4.70
C LEU A 105 -8.14 -25.46 5.80
N ALA A 106 -7.88 -24.15 5.79
CA ALA A 106 -7.03 -23.48 6.78
C ALA A 106 -7.52 -23.73 8.22
N LYS A 107 -8.82 -23.55 8.45
CA LYS A 107 -9.43 -23.81 9.76
C LYS A 107 -9.18 -25.24 10.28
N ARG A 108 -9.09 -26.21 9.36
CA ARG A 108 -8.87 -27.63 9.70
C ARG A 108 -7.41 -27.96 9.93
N VAL A 109 -6.50 -27.43 9.09
CA VAL A 109 -5.10 -27.90 9.04
C VAL A 109 -4.09 -26.96 9.73
N ALA A 110 -4.48 -25.71 9.97
CA ALA A 110 -3.67 -24.68 10.62
C ALA A 110 -4.55 -23.81 11.55
N PRO A 111 -5.15 -24.40 12.61
CA PRO A 111 -6.12 -23.74 13.47
C PRO A 111 -5.53 -22.59 14.32
N GLY A 112 -4.22 -22.49 14.43
CA GLY A 112 -3.53 -21.39 15.12
C GLY A 112 -3.42 -20.09 14.30
N LEU A 113 -3.71 -20.14 12.98
CA LEU A 113 -3.74 -18.93 12.14
C LEU A 113 -5.07 -18.19 12.30
N GLU A 114 -5.03 -16.90 12.55
CA GLU A 114 -6.22 -16.07 12.41
C GLU A 114 -6.66 -16.01 10.95
N LEU A 115 -7.98 -16.09 10.71
CA LEU A 115 -8.56 -16.05 9.37
C LEU A 115 -9.20 -14.69 9.12
N HIS A 116 -8.61 -13.89 8.24
CA HIS A 116 -9.12 -12.60 7.79
C HIS A 116 -9.76 -12.75 6.42
N VAL A 117 -11.03 -12.35 6.31
CA VAL A 117 -11.75 -12.41 5.04
C VAL A 117 -11.30 -11.29 4.12
N SER A 118 -10.77 -11.62 2.96
CA SER A 118 -10.29 -10.66 1.96
C SER A 118 -11.40 -9.80 1.37
N THR A 119 -11.07 -8.56 0.98
CA THR A 119 -11.95 -7.73 0.14
C THR A 119 -12.36 -8.41 -1.17
N GLN A 120 -11.60 -9.43 -1.63
CA GLN A 120 -11.94 -10.25 -2.80
C GLN A 120 -13.24 -11.07 -2.62
N ALA A 121 -13.67 -11.29 -1.37
CA ALA A 121 -14.97 -11.88 -1.07
C ALA A 121 -16.14 -10.89 -1.27
N SER A 122 -15.85 -9.60 -1.52
CA SER A 122 -16.83 -8.53 -1.80
C SER A 122 -17.88 -8.40 -0.71
N THR A 123 -17.49 -8.39 0.57
CA THR A 123 -18.39 -8.24 1.71
C THR A 123 -18.86 -6.79 1.82
N THR A 124 -20.17 -6.57 1.68
CA THR A 124 -20.79 -5.24 1.60
C THR A 124 -21.91 -5.00 2.62
N ASN A 125 -22.25 -5.98 3.46
CA ASN A 125 -23.35 -5.88 4.40
C ASN A 125 -23.12 -6.71 5.65
N TRP A 126 -23.79 -6.35 6.75
CA TRP A 126 -23.61 -6.98 8.06
C TRP A 126 -24.09 -8.45 8.12
N HIS A 127 -25.06 -8.85 7.30
CA HIS A 127 -25.50 -10.27 7.24
C HIS A 127 -24.36 -11.17 6.74
N THR A 128 -23.62 -10.73 5.72
CA THR A 128 -22.44 -11.46 5.22
C THR A 128 -21.30 -11.44 6.27
N VAL A 129 -21.12 -10.32 6.98
CA VAL A 129 -20.15 -10.22 8.08
C VAL A 129 -20.50 -11.21 9.19
N GLN A 130 -21.78 -11.31 9.57
CA GLN A 130 -22.26 -12.26 10.57
C GLN A 130 -21.99 -13.71 10.14
N MET A 131 -22.25 -14.05 8.88
CA MET A 131 -21.96 -15.38 8.34
C MET A 131 -20.47 -15.71 8.47
N TRP A 132 -19.58 -14.78 8.10
CA TRP A 132 -18.13 -14.99 8.23
C TRP A 132 -17.70 -15.20 9.69
N LYS A 133 -18.27 -14.44 10.62
CA LYS A 133 -18.07 -14.63 12.06
C LYS A 133 -18.48 -16.04 12.51
N GLU A 134 -19.65 -16.49 12.11
CA GLU A 134 -20.16 -17.85 12.43
C GLU A 134 -19.27 -18.96 11.85
N LEU A 135 -18.67 -18.73 10.70
CA LEU A 135 -17.67 -19.62 10.12
C LEU A 135 -16.33 -19.59 10.86
N GLY A 136 -16.10 -18.60 11.74
CA GLY A 136 -14.89 -18.46 12.56
C GLY A 136 -13.83 -17.50 12.02
N ALA A 137 -14.23 -16.54 11.18
CA ALA A 137 -13.34 -15.43 10.82
C ALA A 137 -13.07 -14.54 12.04
N ALA A 138 -11.83 -14.09 12.19
CA ALA A 138 -11.43 -13.10 13.19
C ALA A 138 -11.65 -11.67 12.70
N ARG A 139 -11.49 -11.44 11.40
CA ARG A 139 -11.60 -10.11 10.76
C ARG A 139 -12.23 -10.19 9.38
N VAL A 140 -12.97 -9.15 9.00
CA VAL A 140 -13.49 -8.97 7.65
C VAL A 140 -12.95 -7.69 7.03
N VAL A 141 -12.30 -7.81 5.87
CA VAL A 141 -11.92 -6.67 5.05
C VAL A 141 -13.11 -6.28 4.19
N ALA A 142 -13.75 -5.16 4.51
CA ALA A 142 -14.91 -4.68 3.75
C ALA A 142 -14.55 -4.39 2.28
N ALA A 143 -15.53 -4.52 1.39
CA ALA A 143 -15.38 -4.08 0.02
C ALA A 143 -15.13 -2.56 -0.03
N ARG A 144 -14.34 -2.09 -1.01
CA ARG A 144 -14.05 -0.66 -1.18
C ARG A 144 -15.27 0.18 -1.56
N GLU A 145 -16.34 -0.48 -1.97
CA GLU A 145 -17.61 0.09 -2.38
C GLU A 145 -18.57 0.34 -1.21
N VAL A 146 -18.12 0.07 0.03
CA VAL A 146 -18.90 0.29 1.26
C VAL A 146 -18.68 1.71 1.78
N SER A 147 -19.77 2.40 2.12
CA SER A 147 -19.71 3.74 2.73
C SER A 147 -19.32 3.70 4.21
N VAL A 148 -18.87 4.82 4.76
CA VAL A 148 -18.59 4.93 6.21
C VAL A 148 -19.85 4.67 7.02
N ALA A 149 -21.02 5.08 6.54
CA ALA A 149 -22.31 4.81 7.17
C ALA A 149 -22.62 3.31 7.23
N ASP A 150 -22.38 2.57 6.14
CA ASP A 150 -22.57 1.12 6.09
C ASP A 150 -21.56 0.38 6.98
N LEU A 151 -20.31 0.84 7.02
CA LEU A 151 -19.29 0.29 7.94
C LEU A 151 -19.73 0.43 9.40
N LYS A 152 -20.24 1.61 9.77
CA LYS A 152 -20.80 1.86 11.12
C LYS A 152 -21.99 0.94 11.40
N GLU A 153 -22.84 0.70 10.41
CA GLU A 153 -23.98 -0.20 10.56
C GLU A 153 -23.53 -1.65 10.74
N MET A 154 -22.51 -2.12 10.01
CA MET A 154 -21.90 -3.44 10.21
C MET A 154 -21.41 -3.62 11.65
N LYS A 155 -20.67 -2.65 12.19
CA LYS A 155 -20.13 -2.71 13.57
C LYS A 155 -21.20 -2.69 14.64
N LYS A 156 -22.35 -2.07 14.40
CA LYS A 156 -23.50 -2.11 15.35
C LYS A 156 -24.12 -3.50 15.47
N HIS A 157 -24.14 -4.26 14.37
CA HIS A 157 -24.82 -5.55 14.31
C HIS A 157 -23.92 -6.74 14.63
N VAL A 158 -22.60 -6.62 14.36
CA VAL A 158 -21.69 -7.77 14.48
C VAL A 158 -20.44 -7.38 15.24
N ASP A 159 -20.19 -8.11 16.32
CA ASP A 159 -18.96 -8.00 17.13
C ASP A 159 -17.85 -8.85 16.49
N ILE A 160 -17.16 -8.29 15.52
CA ILE A 160 -16.01 -8.83 14.81
C ILE A 160 -15.12 -7.67 14.37
N GLU A 161 -13.83 -7.89 14.15
CA GLU A 161 -12.96 -6.85 13.59
C GLU A 161 -13.32 -6.55 12.14
N ILE A 162 -13.44 -5.25 11.83
CA ILE A 162 -13.67 -4.75 10.47
C ILE A 162 -12.46 -3.91 10.05
N GLU A 163 -11.92 -4.27 8.88
CA GLU A 163 -10.82 -3.59 8.21
C GLU A 163 -11.35 -2.84 6.99
N SER A 164 -10.94 -1.58 6.80
CA SER A 164 -11.31 -0.75 5.66
C SER A 164 -10.11 -0.22 4.93
N PHE A 165 -10.14 -0.21 3.59
CA PHE A 165 -9.16 0.52 2.81
C PHE A 165 -9.33 2.03 2.97
N VAL A 166 -8.21 2.73 3.20
CA VAL A 166 -8.22 4.19 3.41
C VAL A 166 -7.30 4.94 2.46
N HIS A 167 -6.40 4.24 1.76
CA HIS A 167 -5.46 4.89 0.84
C HIS A 167 -5.03 3.96 -0.29
N GLY A 168 -4.78 4.55 -1.47
CA GLY A 168 -4.16 3.90 -2.62
C GLY A 168 -5.11 3.62 -3.78
N SER A 169 -4.69 2.74 -4.66
CA SER A 169 -5.36 2.54 -5.95
C SER A 169 -6.76 1.97 -5.83
N MET A 170 -7.72 2.60 -6.48
CA MET A 170 -9.07 2.07 -6.67
C MET A 170 -9.16 1.15 -7.89
N CYS A 171 -10.07 0.19 -7.87
CA CYS A 171 -10.40 -0.68 -9.00
C CYS A 171 -11.73 -0.23 -9.63
N ILE A 172 -11.88 -0.46 -10.94
CA ILE A 172 -13.14 -0.20 -11.65
C ILE A 172 -14.23 -1.23 -11.33
N SER A 173 -13.84 -2.42 -10.91
CA SER A 173 -14.74 -3.53 -10.59
C SER A 173 -14.60 -3.89 -9.12
N TYR A 174 -15.64 -4.52 -8.56
CA TYR A 174 -15.50 -5.22 -7.29
C TYR A 174 -14.28 -6.14 -7.32
N SER A 175 -13.55 -6.21 -6.24
CA SER A 175 -12.35 -7.03 -6.12
C SER A 175 -12.69 -8.51 -6.40
N GLY A 176 -11.86 -9.19 -7.20
CA GLY A 176 -12.10 -10.58 -7.60
C GLY A 176 -13.22 -10.79 -8.61
N ARG A 177 -13.73 -9.73 -9.27
CA ARG A 177 -14.84 -9.82 -10.24
C ARG A 177 -14.49 -9.29 -11.64
N CYS A 178 -13.24 -8.92 -11.88
CA CYS A 178 -12.83 -8.33 -13.15
C CYS A 178 -12.25 -9.38 -14.10
N LEU A 179 -12.82 -9.46 -15.29
CA LEU A 179 -12.34 -10.32 -16.40
C LEU A 179 -11.66 -9.52 -17.53
N LEU A 180 -11.52 -8.19 -17.38
CA LEU A 180 -11.03 -7.34 -18.45
C LEU A 180 -9.62 -7.75 -18.93
N SER A 181 -8.72 -8.10 -18.00
CA SER A 181 -7.38 -8.55 -18.34
C SER A 181 -7.39 -9.85 -19.17
N ASN A 182 -8.26 -10.79 -18.84
CA ASN A 182 -8.41 -12.05 -19.56
C ASN A 182 -8.81 -11.79 -21.01
N TYR A 183 -9.84 -10.94 -21.23
CA TYR A 183 -10.32 -10.62 -22.57
C TYR A 183 -9.29 -9.79 -23.38
N MET A 184 -8.61 -8.85 -22.76
CA MET A 184 -7.70 -7.93 -23.44
C MET A 184 -6.32 -8.53 -23.75
N THR A 185 -5.88 -9.55 -23.01
CA THR A 185 -4.53 -10.13 -23.17
C THR A 185 -4.56 -11.60 -23.56
N GLY A 186 -5.67 -12.29 -23.35
CA GLY A 186 -5.81 -13.73 -23.58
C GLY A 186 -5.02 -14.65 -22.61
N THR A 187 -4.10 -14.08 -21.83
CA THR A 187 -3.18 -14.87 -20.99
C THR A 187 -3.10 -14.42 -19.54
N ARG A 188 -3.53 -13.19 -19.23
CA ARG A 188 -3.41 -12.59 -17.88
C ARG A 188 -4.76 -12.59 -17.17
N ASP A 189 -4.79 -13.10 -15.95
CA ASP A 189 -5.99 -13.12 -15.10
C ASP A 189 -5.85 -12.16 -13.91
N ALA A 190 -6.72 -11.13 -13.89
CA ALA A 190 -6.76 -10.16 -12.79
C ALA A 190 -7.12 -10.81 -11.45
N ASN A 191 -7.94 -11.86 -11.47
CA ASN A 191 -8.43 -12.56 -10.28
C ASN A 191 -7.41 -13.59 -9.75
N ARG A 192 -6.34 -13.81 -10.51
CA ARG A 192 -5.16 -14.61 -10.13
C ARG A 192 -3.89 -13.75 -9.99
N GLY A 193 -4.06 -12.44 -9.84
CA GLY A 193 -2.96 -11.51 -9.57
C GLY A 193 -2.22 -10.94 -10.76
N GLN A 194 -2.68 -11.23 -11.98
CA GLN A 194 -2.03 -10.81 -13.22
C GLN A 194 -2.76 -9.67 -13.92
N CYS A 195 -3.31 -8.72 -13.14
CA CYS A 195 -4.00 -7.55 -13.69
C CYS A 195 -3.09 -6.77 -14.64
N SER A 196 -3.51 -6.63 -15.91
CA SER A 196 -2.81 -5.86 -16.95
C SER A 196 -3.09 -4.36 -16.85
N GLN A 197 -4.01 -3.95 -15.97
CA GLN A 197 -4.51 -2.57 -15.87
C GLN A 197 -5.12 -2.05 -17.18
N SER A 198 -5.72 -2.92 -17.99
CA SER A 198 -6.31 -2.57 -19.28
C SER A 198 -7.36 -1.47 -19.17
N CYS A 199 -8.08 -1.38 -18.03
CA CYS A 199 -9.01 -0.28 -17.78
C CYS A 199 -8.36 1.12 -17.74
N ARG A 200 -7.03 1.21 -17.80
CA ARG A 200 -6.24 2.45 -17.75
C ARG A 200 -5.47 2.74 -19.03
N TRP A 201 -5.62 1.87 -20.05
CA TRP A 201 -4.99 2.09 -21.35
C TRP A 201 -5.73 3.16 -22.13
N LYS A 202 -5.05 3.81 -23.04
CA LYS A 202 -5.67 4.69 -24.01
C LYS A 202 -6.31 3.84 -25.12
N TYR A 203 -7.55 4.14 -25.42
CA TYR A 203 -8.30 3.47 -26.47
C TYR A 203 -8.73 4.49 -27.54
N SER A 204 -8.96 3.98 -28.75
CA SER A 204 -9.60 4.72 -29.83
C SER A 204 -10.67 3.81 -30.44
N ILE A 205 -11.77 4.38 -30.86
CA ILE A 205 -12.79 3.66 -31.63
C ILE A 205 -12.37 3.70 -33.10
N VAL A 206 -12.47 2.54 -33.76
CA VAL A 206 -12.28 2.41 -35.19
C VAL A 206 -13.60 1.91 -35.77
N GLU A 207 -14.15 2.63 -36.76
CA GLU A 207 -15.30 2.15 -37.51
C GLU A 207 -14.84 1.16 -38.56
N SER A 208 -15.49 -0.04 -38.62
CA SER A 208 -15.03 -1.15 -39.46
C SER A 208 -15.02 -0.84 -40.96
N ASN A 209 -15.86 0.10 -41.42
CA ASN A 209 -15.95 0.53 -42.82
C ASN A 209 -14.95 1.67 -43.15
N ARG A 210 -14.19 2.15 -42.14
CA ARG A 210 -13.17 3.20 -42.28
C ARG A 210 -11.88 2.78 -41.59
N PRO A 211 -11.23 1.71 -42.07
CA PRO A 211 -9.99 1.23 -41.49
C PRO A 211 -8.88 2.29 -41.63
N GLY A 212 -8.21 2.61 -40.51
CA GLY A 212 -7.15 3.63 -40.44
C GLY A 212 -7.58 4.99 -39.92
N GLU A 213 -8.89 5.23 -39.76
CA GLU A 213 -9.39 6.38 -39.03
C GLU A 213 -9.60 6.03 -37.55
N TYR A 214 -8.85 6.70 -36.66
CA TYR A 214 -8.91 6.49 -35.23
C TYR A 214 -9.65 7.65 -34.59
N TYR A 215 -10.77 7.34 -33.94
CA TYR A 215 -11.53 8.31 -33.17
C TYR A 215 -11.11 8.15 -31.69
N PRO A 216 -10.42 9.14 -31.10
CA PRO A 216 -10.08 9.07 -29.68
C PRO A 216 -11.39 8.99 -28.88
N ILE A 217 -11.40 8.16 -27.86
CA ILE A 217 -12.45 8.18 -26.87
C ILE A 217 -12.07 9.26 -25.88
N GLU A 218 -12.57 10.46 -26.10
CA GLU A 218 -12.49 11.57 -25.16
C GLU A 218 -13.90 11.83 -24.66
N GLU A 219 -14.05 12.21 -23.40
CA GLU A 219 -15.34 12.63 -22.86
C GLU A 219 -15.35 14.14 -22.75
N ASP A 220 -16.45 14.67 -23.16
CA ASP A 220 -16.94 15.99 -22.78
C ASP A 220 -18.23 15.83 -21.98
N GLU A 221 -19.00 16.88 -21.81
CA GLU A 221 -20.24 16.94 -21.03
C GLU A 221 -21.30 15.84 -21.41
N HIS A 222 -21.01 14.96 -22.37
CA HIS A 222 -21.97 14.06 -22.99
C HIS A 222 -21.56 12.58 -23.13
N GLY A 223 -20.38 12.14 -22.63
CA GLY A 223 -20.22 10.71 -22.63
C GLY A 223 -18.83 10.11 -22.67
N THR A 224 -18.35 9.14 -22.78
CA THR A 224 -17.78 7.91 -22.28
C THR A 224 -16.26 7.84 -22.27
N TYR A 225 -15.65 7.89 -21.09
CA TYR A 225 -14.28 7.40 -20.85
C TYR A 225 -14.31 5.97 -20.31
N ILE A 226 -13.34 5.16 -20.76
CA ILE A 226 -13.19 3.83 -20.22
C ILE A 226 -12.18 3.89 -19.07
N PHE A 227 -12.68 4.14 -17.81
CA PHE A 227 -12.13 3.58 -16.58
C PHE A 227 -10.78 4.09 -16.05
N ASN A 228 -10.63 5.32 -15.66
CA ASN A 228 -9.42 5.77 -14.94
C ASN A 228 -9.75 6.30 -13.54
N SER A 229 -9.96 5.39 -12.57
CA SER A 229 -10.26 5.76 -11.19
C SER A 229 -9.12 6.55 -10.57
N LYS A 230 -9.45 7.62 -9.83
CA LYS A 230 -8.53 8.32 -8.92
C LYS A 230 -8.03 7.39 -7.82
N ASP A 231 -7.00 7.78 -7.10
CA ASP A 231 -6.52 7.02 -5.93
C ASP A 231 -7.31 7.43 -4.68
N LEU A 232 -7.65 6.46 -3.84
CA LEU A 232 -8.35 6.68 -2.57
C LEU A 232 -7.45 7.43 -1.59
N CYS A 233 -8.01 8.42 -0.86
CA CYS A 233 -7.37 9.06 0.28
C CYS A 233 -8.41 9.49 1.30
N LEU A 234 -8.55 8.72 2.38
CA LEU A 234 -9.50 8.95 3.47
C LEU A 234 -8.84 9.50 4.74
N ILE A 235 -7.71 10.17 4.62
CA ILE A 235 -7.01 10.71 5.80
C ILE A 235 -7.90 11.66 6.61
N HIS A 236 -8.75 12.43 5.94
CA HIS A 236 -9.69 13.35 6.58
C HIS A 236 -10.90 12.65 7.22
N ARG A 237 -11.09 11.36 6.97
CA ARG A 237 -12.16 10.54 7.55
C ARG A 237 -11.72 9.72 8.76
N ILE A 238 -10.48 9.87 9.22
CA ILE A 238 -9.98 9.15 10.40
C ILE A 238 -10.92 9.28 11.60
N PRO A 239 -11.45 10.46 11.96
CA PRO A 239 -12.44 10.61 13.04
C PRO A 239 -13.69 9.76 12.82
N GLU A 240 -14.27 9.83 11.63
CA GLU A 240 -15.51 9.12 11.30
C GLU A 240 -15.32 7.60 11.32
N LEU A 241 -14.18 7.12 10.82
CA LEU A 241 -13.83 5.69 10.83
C LEU A 241 -13.60 5.18 12.26
N TYR A 242 -12.94 5.98 13.09
CA TYR A 242 -12.77 5.66 14.51
C TYR A 242 -14.11 5.59 15.24
N GLU A 243 -14.97 6.59 15.05
CA GLU A 243 -16.30 6.64 15.66
C GLU A 243 -17.25 5.55 15.11
N ALA A 244 -17.01 5.09 13.89
CA ALA A 244 -17.69 3.92 13.33
C ALA A 244 -17.23 2.61 13.97
N GLY A 245 -16.12 2.62 14.75
CA GLY A 245 -15.55 1.45 15.40
C GLY A 245 -14.73 0.57 14.47
N ILE A 246 -14.10 1.14 13.43
CA ILE A 246 -13.25 0.39 12.50
C ILE A 246 -11.94 0.05 13.19
N ASP A 247 -11.58 -1.24 13.16
CA ASP A 247 -10.46 -1.79 13.92
C ASP A 247 -9.11 -1.65 13.17
N SER A 248 -9.14 -1.69 11.84
CA SER A 248 -7.91 -1.63 11.02
C SER A 248 -8.08 -0.75 9.77
N LEU A 249 -7.12 0.15 9.57
CA LEU A 249 -7.00 1.02 8.40
C LEU A 249 -5.96 0.46 7.44
N LYS A 250 -6.40 0.01 6.27
CA LYS A 250 -5.55 -0.64 5.28
C LYS A 250 -5.08 0.29 4.18
N ILE A 251 -3.78 0.29 3.96
CA ILE A 251 -3.14 0.98 2.83
C ILE A 251 -3.00 0.00 1.65
N GLU A 252 -3.51 0.36 0.47
CA GLU A 252 -3.21 -0.36 -0.77
C GLU A 252 -1.91 0.14 -1.37
N GLY A 253 -1.06 -0.77 -1.84
CA GLY A 253 0.20 -0.35 -2.47
C GLY A 253 1.30 -1.40 -2.51
N ARG A 254 1.00 -2.69 -2.46
CA ARG A 254 2.01 -3.76 -2.43
C ARG A 254 3.02 -3.67 -3.58
N MET A 255 2.59 -3.20 -4.76
CA MET A 255 3.44 -2.98 -5.93
C MET A 255 4.07 -1.57 -6.00
N LYS A 256 3.71 -0.69 -5.09
CA LYS A 256 4.27 0.67 -5.03
C LYS A 256 5.72 0.66 -4.52
N SER A 257 6.40 1.81 -4.61
CA SER A 257 7.80 1.97 -4.19
C SER A 257 7.98 1.92 -2.66
N VAL A 258 9.23 1.76 -2.22
CA VAL A 258 9.64 1.93 -0.81
C VAL A 258 9.25 3.32 -0.31
N HIS A 259 9.50 4.35 -1.12
CA HIS A 259 9.14 5.75 -0.82
C HIS A 259 7.63 5.89 -0.51
N TYR A 260 6.78 5.29 -1.34
CA TYR A 260 5.34 5.29 -1.13
C TYR A 260 4.97 4.63 0.21
N CYS A 261 5.45 3.41 0.46
CA CYS A 261 5.08 2.65 1.66
C CYS A 261 5.45 3.40 2.94
N ALA A 262 6.68 3.94 3.00
CA ALA A 262 7.16 4.68 4.16
C ALA A 262 6.42 6.00 4.38
N THR A 263 6.25 6.81 3.32
CA THR A 263 5.58 8.12 3.42
C THR A 263 4.12 7.96 3.86
N VAL A 264 3.36 7.05 3.23
CA VAL A 264 1.95 6.84 3.60
C VAL A 264 1.82 6.30 5.02
N ALA A 265 2.67 5.35 5.41
CA ALA A 265 2.67 4.82 6.78
C ALA A 265 2.91 5.94 7.81
N LYS A 266 3.95 6.78 7.62
CA LYS A 266 4.26 7.90 8.52
C LYS A 266 3.09 8.88 8.63
N VAL A 267 2.54 9.30 7.50
CA VAL A 267 1.47 10.29 7.47
C VAL A 267 0.22 9.79 8.17
N TYR A 268 -0.23 8.56 7.85
CA TYR A 268 -1.41 7.99 8.49
C TYR A 268 -1.19 7.71 9.97
N ARG A 269 -0.01 7.19 10.37
CA ARG A 269 0.30 6.98 11.79
C ARG A 269 0.29 8.30 12.55
N THR A 270 0.91 9.34 12.00
CA THR A 270 0.91 10.68 12.61
C THR A 270 -0.51 11.23 12.73
N ALA A 271 -1.35 11.07 11.70
CA ALA A 271 -2.72 11.57 11.72
C ALA A 271 -3.58 10.83 12.76
N ILE A 272 -3.45 9.50 12.85
CA ILE A 272 -4.15 8.67 13.85
C ILE A 272 -3.71 9.07 15.27
N ASP A 273 -2.39 9.15 15.53
CA ASP A 273 -1.87 9.49 16.85
C ASP A 273 -2.28 10.90 17.29
N THR A 274 -2.29 11.85 16.34
CA THR A 274 -2.77 13.19 16.58
C THR A 274 -4.26 13.19 16.92
N TYR A 275 -5.08 12.40 16.19
CA TYR A 275 -6.50 12.29 16.49
C TYR A 275 -6.76 11.70 17.88
N LEU A 276 -6.06 10.64 18.23
CA LEU A 276 -6.21 10.02 19.56
C LEU A 276 -5.82 10.96 20.69
N LYS A 277 -4.87 11.87 20.47
CA LYS A 277 -4.39 12.84 21.45
C LYS A 277 -5.23 14.12 21.51
N GLU A 278 -5.74 14.62 20.38
CA GLU A 278 -6.29 15.97 20.22
C GLU A 278 -7.69 15.95 19.58
N ARG A 279 -8.57 15.02 19.95
CA ARG A 279 -9.86 14.72 19.28
C ARG A 279 -10.71 15.94 18.95
N GLU A 280 -10.91 16.85 19.92
CA GLU A 280 -11.78 18.01 19.76
C GLU A 280 -11.21 19.07 18.81
N ASN A 281 -9.88 19.12 18.68
CA ASN A 281 -9.17 20.12 17.86
C ASN A 281 -8.49 19.48 16.63
N TRP A 282 -8.81 18.22 16.33
CA TRP A 282 -8.20 17.54 15.21
C TRP A 282 -8.70 18.10 13.86
N TYR A 283 -7.76 18.30 12.97
CA TYR A 283 -8.01 18.64 11.57
C TYR A 283 -6.89 18.06 10.69
N VAL A 284 -7.16 17.92 9.40
CA VAL A 284 -6.13 17.50 8.44
C VAL A 284 -5.13 18.63 8.27
N ARG A 285 -3.89 18.37 8.66
CA ARG A 285 -2.83 19.37 8.54
C ARG A 285 -2.35 19.45 7.10
N PRO A 286 -2.14 20.69 6.55
CA PRO A 286 -1.68 20.88 5.17
C PRO A 286 -0.39 20.12 4.85
N GLU A 287 0.53 20.02 5.81
CA GLU A 287 1.80 19.28 5.67
C GLU A 287 1.60 17.78 5.43
N TRP A 288 0.52 17.16 5.93
CA TRP A 288 0.22 15.75 5.66
C TRP A 288 -0.18 15.54 4.19
N ILE A 289 -0.97 16.45 3.64
CA ILE A 289 -1.35 16.40 2.22
C ILE A 289 -0.12 16.65 1.35
N ALA A 290 0.68 17.66 1.68
CA ALA A 290 1.93 17.94 0.96
C ALA A 290 2.90 16.75 0.95
N GLU A 291 3.00 16.00 2.06
CA GLU A 291 3.78 14.76 2.10
C GLU A 291 3.20 13.67 1.19
N LEU A 292 1.88 13.49 1.15
CA LEU A 292 1.22 12.53 0.27
C LEU A 292 1.35 12.90 -1.22
N GLU A 293 1.57 14.15 -1.57
CA GLU A 293 1.82 14.61 -2.93
C GLU A 293 3.27 14.36 -3.39
N LYS A 294 4.20 14.09 -2.47
CA LYS A 294 5.60 13.79 -2.81
C LYS A 294 5.80 12.43 -3.48
N ILE A 295 4.88 11.50 -3.24
CA ILE A 295 4.94 10.12 -3.78
C ILE A 295 4.17 9.98 -5.08
N SER A 296 4.42 8.89 -5.82
CA SER A 296 3.70 8.63 -7.08
C SER A 296 2.25 8.21 -6.84
N HIS A 297 1.32 9.09 -7.19
CA HIS A 297 -0.11 8.90 -7.03
C HIS A 297 -0.90 9.50 -8.22
N ARG A 298 -2.17 9.12 -8.35
CA ARG A 298 -3.16 9.83 -9.16
C ARG A 298 -3.89 10.85 -8.29
N PRO A 299 -4.65 11.79 -8.87
CA PRO A 299 -5.50 12.67 -8.06
C PRO A 299 -6.30 11.88 -7.03
N TYR A 300 -6.46 12.42 -5.84
CA TYR A 300 -7.13 11.76 -4.75
C TYR A 300 -8.64 11.90 -4.80
N THR A 301 -9.35 10.93 -4.22
CA THR A 301 -10.81 10.89 -4.08
C THR A 301 -11.20 10.19 -2.79
N ASP A 302 -12.40 10.50 -2.29
CA ASP A 302 -13.06 9.77 -1.19
C ASP A 302 -13.61 8.40 -1.63
N GLY A 303 -13.60 8.08 -2.93
CA GLY A 303 -14.18 6.86 -3.45
C GLY A 303 -15.65 6.71 -3.05
N PHE A 304 -15.98 5.61 -2.39
CA PHE A 304 -17.34 5.30 -1.94
C PHE A 304 -17.65 5.72 -0.49
N ALA A 305 -16.76 6.49 0.17
CA ALA A 305 -16.95 6.83 1.59
C ALA A 305 -18.30 7.53 1.89
N ASN A 306 -18.80 8.31 0.94
CA ASN A 306 -20.11 8.98 1.00
C ASN A 306 -21.25 8.21 0.28
N GLY A 307 -21.04 6.97 -0.10
CA GLY A 307 -21.93 6.19 -0.95
C GLY A 307 -21.45 6.15 -2.40
N ARG A 308 -22.37 5.97 -3.36
CA ARG A 308 -22.00 5.86 -4.78
C ARG A 308 -21.31 7.15 -5.26
N PRO A 309 -20.07 7.06 -5.75
CA PRO A 309 -19.36 8.23 -6.27
C PRO A 309 -19.96 8.67 -7.60
N ASP A 310 -19.86 9.95 -7.88
CA ASP A 310 -20.16 10.53 -9.17
C ASP A 310 -18.91 10.55 -10.10
N GLU A 311 -19.03 11.25 -11.22
CA GLU A 311 -17.96 11.43 -12.20
C GLU A 311 -16.67 12.03 -11.62
N SER A 312 -16.77 12.80 -10.53
CA SER A 312 -15.60 13.42 -9.87
C SER A 312 -14.60 12.39 -9.32
N ALA A 313 -15.00 11.13 -9.11
CA ALA A 313 -14.13 10.06 -8.66
C ALA A 313 -13.26 9.44 -9.78
N GLN A 314 -13.48 9.86 -11.02
CA GLN A 314 -12.73 9.43 -12.19
C GLN A 314 -11.70 10.49 -12.59
N ASN A 315 -10.63 10.07 -13.24
CA ASN A 315 -9.61 10.97 -13.78
C ASN A 315 -9.75 11.01 -15.31
N TYR A 316 -10.40 12.03 -15.81
CA TYR A 316 -10.63 12.25 -17.24
C TYR A 316 -9.49 12.99 -17.94
N GLY A 317 -8.54 13.49 -17.17
CA GLY A 317 -7.38 14.19 -17.69
C GLY A 317 -6.22 13.26 -18.09
N LYS A 318 -5.01 13.67 -17.77
CA LYS A 318 -3.80 12.88 -18.05
C LYS A 318 -3.81 11.57 -17.24
N SER A 319 -3.57 10.43 -17.89
CA SER A 319 -3.45 9.13 -17.23
C SER A 319 -2.14 8.95 -16.46
N THR A 320 -1.34 10.02 -16.34
CA THR A 320 -0.03 10.01 -15.69
C THR A 320 -0.16 10.20 -14.19
N ASN A 321 0.61 9.43 -13.43
CA ASN A 321 0.80 9.69 -12.01
C ASN A 321 1.54 11.03 -11.85
N THR A 322 1.16 11.77 -10.81
CA THR A 322 1.92 12.92 -10.32
C THR A 322 2.90 12.48 -9.24
N GLN A 323 4.02 13.16 -9.15
CA GLN A 323 5.03 12.95 -8.11
C GLN A 323 5.88 14.20 -8.06
N THR A 324 6.09 14.77 -6.86
CA THR A 324 6.87 16.00 -6.73
C THR A 324 8.30 15.75 -6.25
N HIS A 325 8.60 14.60 -5.65
CA HIS A 325 9.93 14.28 -5.12
C HIS A 325 10.42 12.89 -5.54
N ASP A 326 11.70 12.81 -5.88
CA ASP A 326 12.41 11.56 -6.11
C ASP A 326 13.04 11.04 -4.82
N PHE A 327 12.92 9.74 -4.57
CA PHE A 327 13.68 9.03 -3.56
C PHE A 327 15.08 8.74 -4.10
N ILE A 328 16.12 9.37 -3.52
CA ILE A 328 17.47 9.35 -4.08
C ILE A 328 18.50 8.69 -3.17
N GLY A 329 18.21 8.48 -1.89
CA GLY A 329 19.13 7.82 -0.98
C GLY A 329 18.47 7.29 0.29
N LEU A 330 19.03 6.22 0.83
CA LEU A 330 18.63 5.61 2.09
C LEU A 330 19.75 5.75 3.10
N VAL A 331 19.47 6.35 4.26
CA VAL A 331 20.40 6.46 5.36
C VAL A 331 20.62 5.08 6.01
N LEU A 332 21.85 4.63 6.09
CA LEU A 332 22.24 3.39 6.73
C LEU A 332 22.70 3.61 8.17
N GLY A 333 23.32 4.75 8.43
CA GLY A 333 23.85 5.11 9.73
C GLY A 333 24.40 6.52 9.77
N TYR A 334 24.89 6.93 10.96
CA TYR A 334 25.58 8.20 11.18
C TYR A 334 26.85 7.98 11.99
N ASN A 335 27.96 8.57 11.53
CA ASN A 335 29.21 8.56 12.24
C ASN A 335 29.34 9.85 13.07
N ASP A 336 29.25 9.74 14.41
CA ASP A 336 29.29 10.87 15.33
C ASP A 336 30.69 11.53 15.44
N GLU A 337 31.77 10.79 15.14
CA GLU A 337 33.14 11.30 15.24
C GLU A 337 33.53 12.11 14.00
N GLU A 338 33.30 11.54 12.82
CA GLU A 338 33.69 12.15 11.54
C GLU A 338 32.57 13.01 10.91
N LYS A 339 31.40 13.06 11.55
CA LYS A 339 30.25 13.87 11.13
C LYS A 339 29.79 13.59 9.69
N TYR A 340 29.54 12.33 9.36
CA TYR A 340 28.95 11.95 8.10
C TYR A 340 27.78 10.96 8.25
N VAL A 341 26.91 10.97 7.28
CA VAL A 341 25.82 10.02 7.10
C VAL A 341 26.26 8.95 6.11
N ASP A 342 26.18 7.67 6.47
CA ASP A 342 26.30 6.57 5.52
C ASP A 342 25.01 6.44 4.73
N LEU A 343 25.11 6.59 3.42
CA LEU A 343 24.00 6.54 2.47
C LEU A 343 24.14 5.39 1.46
N GLU A 344 23.03 4.76 1.14
CA GLU A 344 22.91 3.95 -0.06
C GLU A 344 22.17 4.73 -1.16
N GLN A 345 22.81 4.90 -2.31
CA GLN A 345 22.23 5.59 -3.45
C GLN A 345 21.02 4.80 -4.02
N ARG A 346 19.91 5.50 -4.25
CA ARG A 346 18.67 4.96 -4.86
C ARG A 346 18.33 5.63 -6.20
N ASN A 347 18.86 6.82 -6.41
CA ASN A 347 18.84 7.54 -7.68
C ASN A 347 20.03 8.49 -7.71
N ASN A 348 20.43 8.96 -8.89
CA ASN A 348 21.58 9.86 -9.07
C ASN A 348 21.42 11.16 -8.26
N PHE A 349 22.48 11.58 -7.55
CA PHE A 349 22.58 12.88 -6.88
C PHE A 349 24.02 13.39 -6.92
N LYS A 350 24.22 14.69 -6.64
CA LYS A 350 25.50 15.35 -6.74
C LYS A 350 25.68 16.46 -5.70
N VAL A 351 26.91 16.87 -5.50
CA VAL A 351 27.26 18.09 -4.75
C VAL A 351 26.49 19.29 -5.30
N GLY A 352 25.92 20.10 -4.42
CA GLY A 352 25.07 21.24 -4.74
C GLY A 352 23.58 20.92 -4.84
N ASP A 353 23.18 19.65 -4.84
CA ASP A 353 21.74 19.30 -4.82
C ASP A 353 21.14 19.69 -3.46
N LYS A 354 19.94 20.32 -3.50
CA LYS A 354 19.09 20.52 -2.33
C LYS A 354 18.32 19.26 -2.06
N VAL A 355 18.36 18.79 -0.83
CA VAL A 355 17.73 17.52 -0.43
C VAL A 355 16.98 17.68 0.88
N GLU A 356 16.06 16.77 1.12
CA GLU A 356 15.38 16.63 2.40
C GLU A 356 15.48 15.19 2.90
N PHE A 357 15.56 15.02 4.22
CA PHE A 357 15.56 13.72 4.87
C PHE A 357 14.27 13.51 5.63
N CYS A 358 13.46 12.58 5.15
CA CYS A 358 12.27 12.10 5.86
C CYS A 358 12.69 10.98 6.80
N GLN A 359 12.67 11.23 8.09
CA GLN A 359 13.10 10.28 9.12
C GLN A 359 11.92 9.38 9.54
N PRO A 360 12.18 8.14 10.02
CA PRO A 360 11.14 7.30 10.63
C PRO A 360 10.43 8.01 11.78
N LYS A 361 11.21 8.62 12.69
CA LYS A 361 10.74 9.46 13.79
C LYS A 361 11.36 10.84 13.67
N GLY A 362 10.69 11.84 14.21
CA GLY A 362 11.18 13.23 14.17
C GLY A 362 10.78 14.01 12.93
N GLU A 363 11.35 15.22 12.86
CA GLU A 363 11.04 16.22 11.85
C GLU A 363 11.77 15.97 10.54
N LEU A 364 11.32 16.67 9.50
CA LEU A 364 11.99 16.73 8.21
C LEU A 364 13.27 17.56 8.36
N VAL A 365 14.38 17.07 7.80
CA VAL A 365 15.65 17.79 7.79
C VAL A 365 15.98 18.18 6.36
N GLU A 366 16.14 19.49 6.12
CA GLU A 366 16.57 20.01 4.83
C GLU A 366 18.08 20.27 4.83
N ALA A 367 18.75 19.99 3.72
CA ALA A 367 20.17 20.19 3.56
C ALA A 367 20.57 20.48 2.11
N VAL A 368 21.78 20.99 1.93
CA VAL A 368 22.47 21.05 0.66
C VAL A 368 23.65 20.09 0.72
N ILE A 369 23.84 19.28 -0.30
CA ILE A 369 24.99 18.38 -0.38
C ILE A 369 26.26 19.21 -0.63
N GLU A 370 27.08 19.41 0.40
CA GLU A 370 28.32 20.21 0.31
C GLU A 370 29.55 19.35 0.00
N LYS A 371 29.62 18.17 0.63
CA LYS A 371 30.77 17.27 0.53
C LYS A 371 30.32 15.83 0.63
N MET A 372 30.87 14.98 -0.22
CA MET A 372 30.67 13.54 -0.14
C MET A 372 31.90 12.76 -0.58
N THR A 373 32.05 11.54 -0.10
CA THR A 373 33.07 10.58 -0.50
C THR A 373 32.43 9.23 -0.84
N ASP A 374 33.15 8.39 -1.56
CA ASP A 374 32.83 6.98 -1.68
C ASP A 374 33.08 6.21 -0.36
N GLU A 375 32.86 4.90 -0.36
CA GLU A 375 33.07 4.04 0.82
C GLU A 375 34.56 3.94 1.24
N ASP A 376 35.49 4.19 0.32
CA ASP A 376 36.92 4.18 0.57
C ASP A 376 37.46 5.56 1.08
N GLY A 377 36.58 6.58 1.11
CA GLY A 377 36.91 7.93 1.57
C GLY A 377 37.45 8.85 0.46
N ASN A 378 37.42 8.44 -0.81
CA ASN A 378 37.82 9.29 -1.93
C ASN A 378 36.76 10.35 -2.20
N PRO A 379 37.11 11.64 -2.38
CA PRO A 379 36.15 12.68 -2.72
C PRO A 379 35.42 12.38 -4.06
N ILE A 380 34.12 12.56 -4.07
CA ILE A 380 33.29 12.44 -5.27
C ILE A 380 32.31 13.60 -5.38
N ASP A 381 32.03 14.04 -6.62
CA ASP A 381 31.04 15.09 -6.87
C ASP A 381 29.66 14.54 -7.26
N VAL A 382 29.60 13.27 -7.69
CA VAL A 382 28.38 12.62 -8.17
C VAL A 382 28.31 11.18 -7.63
N ALA A 383 27.11 10.72 -7.26
CA ALA A 383 26.82 9.33 -6.93
C ALA A 383 25.96 8.70 -8.06
N PRO A 384 26.58 8.20 -9.15
CA PRO A 384 25.85 7.82 -10.35
C PRO A 384 25.33 6.37 -10.36
N HIS A 385 25.88 5.50 -9.54
CA HIS A 385 25.62 4.05 -9.62
C HIS A 385 24.59 3.60 -8.59
N ALA A 386 23.65 2.77 -9.03
CA ALA A 386 22.63 2.20 -8.16
C ALA A 386 23.27 1.43 -6.99
N GLN A 387 22.74 1.66 -5.78
CA GLN A 387 23.20 1.05 -4.52
C GLN A 387 24.65 1.40 -4.13
N MET A 388 25.25 2.42 -4.77
CA MET A 388 26.55 2.94 -4.36
C MET A 388 26.51 3.41 -2.91
N LYS A 389 27.53 3.03 -2.11
CA LYS A 389 27.70 3.54 -0.75
C LYS A 389 28.43 4.88 -0.80
N VAL A 390 27.86 5.85 -0.12
CA VAL A 390 28.34 7.24 -0.11
C VAL A 390 28.35 7.75 1.33
N ARG A 391 29.41 8.45 1.72
CA ARG A 391 29.47 9.23 2.95
C ARG A 391 29.13 10.67 2.66
N LEU A 392 28.02 11.14 3.21
CA LEU A 392 27.57 12.53 3.10
C LEU A 392 27.94 13.27 4.37
N TYR A 393 28.82 14.28 4.29
CA TYR A 393 29.28 15.04 5.46
C TYR A 393 28.25 16.09 5.86
N MET A 394 27.76 15.99 7.10
CA MET A 394 26.83 16.94 7.71
C MET A 394 26.80 16.78 9.24
N ASP A 395 26.60 17.89 9.95
CA ASP A 395 26.56 17.90 11.43
C ASP A 395 25.28 17.31 12.02
N THR A 396 24.19 17.31 11.23
CA THR A 396 22.91 16.82 11.72
C THR A 396 22.88 15.30 11.74
N LYS A 397 22.68 14.73 12.91
CA LYS A 397 22.49 13.29 13.08
C LYS A 397 21.15 12.85 12.51
N LEU A 398 21.18 11.85 11.66
CA LEU A 398 19.99 11.24 11.06
C LEU A 398 19.79 9.83 11.56
N GLU A 399 18.53 9.43 11.72
CA GLU A 399 18.20 8.06 12.06
C GLU A 399 18.44 7.11 10.86
N PRO A 400 18.92 5.88 11.11
CA PRO A 400 18.96 4.85 10.09
C PRO A 400 17.57 4.65 9.46
N TYR A 401 17.53 4.31 8.18
CA TYR A 401 16.33 4.21 7.35
C TYR A 401 15.65 5.55 7.03
N SER A 402 16.24 6.70 7.33
CA SER A 402 15.78 7.99 6.81
C SER A 402 15.88 8.01 5.29
N MET A 403 14.84 8.51 4.63
CA MET A 403 14.80 8.64 3.17
C MET A 403 15.33 10.01 2.75
N MET A 404 16.41 10.04 1.97
CA MET A 404 16.86 11.24 1.28
C MET A 404 16.03 11.43 0.00
N ARG A 405 15.42 12.60 -0.13
CA ARG A 405 14.55 12.96 -1.25
C ARG A 405 14.99 14.28 -1.88
N ARG A 406 14.65 14.44 -3.13
CA ARG A 406 14.88 15.68 -3.88
C ARG A 406 13.66 16.02 -4.70
N GLU A 407 13.33 17.31 -4.79
CA GLU A 407 12.27 17.79 -5.68
C GLU A 407 12.53 17.36 -7.12
N CYS A 408 11.50 16.83 -7.77
CA CYS A 408 11.59 16.42 -9.17
C CYS A 408 11.86 17.64 -10.05
N LYS A 409 12.84 17.57 -10.95
CA LYS A 409 12.97 18.56 -11.99
C LYS A 409 11.74 18.48 -12.87
N VAL A 410 10.94 19.54 -12.87
CA VAL A 410 9.82 19.67 -13.83
C VAL A 410 10.43 19.49 -15.22
N LYS A 411 10.08 18.40 -15.90
CA LYS A 411 10.36 18.31 -17.34
C LYS A 411 9.50 19.39 -17.97
N ALA A 412 10.14 20.46 -18.45
CA ALA A 412 9.47 21.39 -19.34
C ALA A 412 8.92 20.56 -20.51
N GLU A 413 7.60 20.59 -20.67
CA GLU A 413 6.88 19.95 -21.80
C GLU A 413 7.22 20.67 -23.10
#